data_574154bfe6fd658778fdd030ead67993
#
_entry.id   574154bfe6fd658778fdd030ead67993
#
_cell.length_a   1.000
_cell.length_b   1.000
_cell.length_c   1.000
_cell.angle_alpha   90.00
_cell.angle_beta   90.00
_cell.angle_gamma   90.00
#
_symmetry.space_group_name_H-M   'P 1'
#
loop_
_entity.id
_entity.type
_entity.pdbx_description
1 polymer ?
#
loop_
_entity_poly.entity_id
_entity_poly.type
_entity_poly.pdbx_seq_one_letter_code
_entity_poly.pdbx_strand_id
1 'polypeptide(L)'
;MTAPAPNPLDGFVVDRAAIRYAGRDLQRPECILAERDGTLWAADARGGVTRIAADGTQRFVGQRADTAFASVDAATAEAFETKFTQGTLPNGLAFNAEGEILISNFGTDCLEVMARDGRTRTLVDRIDGMPIGKVNFVLRDRRNRIWLTVSTRVNPWTAAAARRVKDGYIAVIDEHGLRVVAEGFHFTNEVRLDAREEWLYIVETTGPHITRMRLDESAAAGVRLTDREVFGPSHLGGPPDGIAFDSFGNLWCTLVMVDQLIALTPQGDKRLLLDDSNGEPARALVQRMQDGTASAEDMQRAHGSIAPWMASITFGGPDLRTVYLGSLLGTRIPYFQSPVAGLPMVHWDAAR
;
A
#
# COMPACT_ATOMS: atom_id res chain seq x y z
N MET A 1 -17.41 10.19 -34.36
CA MET A 1 -16.76 9.78 -33.10
C MET A 1 -17.15 10.81 -32.06
N THR A 2 -17.88 10.42 -31.02
CA THR A 2 -18.17 11.28 -29.87
C THR A 2 -16.86 11.58 -29.13
N ALA A 3 -16.65 12.85 -28.74
CA ALA A 3 -15.51 13.21 -27.92
C ALA A 3 -15.49 12.33 -26.65
N PRO A 4 -14.30 11.91 -26.18
CA PRO A 4 -14.22 11.17 -24.93
C PRO A 4 -14.82 11.98 -23.79
N ALA A 5 -15.47 11.31 -22.84
CA ALA A 5 -16.01 11.99 -21.67
C ALA A 5 -14.89 12.73 -20.93
N PRO A 6 -15.14 13.95 -20.40
CA PRO A 6 -14.14 14.69 -19.64
C PRO A 6 -13.72 13.89 -18.39
N ASN A 7 -12.44 13.99 -18.01
CA ASN A 7 -11.95 13.30 -16.83
C ASN A 7 -12.55 13.95 -15.57
N PRO A 8 -13.20 13.17 -14.69
CA PRO A 8 -13.82 13.71 -13.47
C PRO A 8 -12.82 14.36 -12.50
N LEU A 9 -11.51 14.14 -12.70
CA LEU A 9 -10.45 14.80 -11.93
C LEU A 9 -9.96 16.12 -12.56
N ASP A 10 -10.50 16.55 -13.70
CA ASP A 10 -10.12 17.83 -14.29
C ASP A 10 -10.58 18.98 -13.38
N GLY A 11 -9.59 19.73 -12.85
CA GLY A 11 -9.84 20.80 -11.89
C GLY A 11 -10.17 20.36 -10.46
N PHE A 12 -10.20 19.06 -10.18
CA PHE A 12 -10.45 18.56 -8.82
C PHE A 12 -9.20 18.70 -7.95
N VAL A 13 -9.38 19.30 -6.79
CA VAL A 13 -8.41 19.38 -5.69
C VAL A 13 -9.16 19.08 -4.40
N VAL A 14 -8.56 18.32 -3.51
CA VAL A 14 -9.15 17.98 -2.21
C VAL A 14 -9.26 19.24 -1.35
N ASP A 15 -10.48 19.59 -0.95
CA ASP A 15 -10.69 20.65 0.04
C ASP A 15 -10.22 20.15 1.42
N ARG A 16 -9.16 20.75 1.94
CA ARG A 16 -8.59 20.42 3.26
C ARG A 16 -9.63 20.58 4.39
N ALA A 17 -10.54 21.55 4.27
CA ALA A 17 -11.59 21.77 5.27
C ALA A 17 -12.68 20.67 5.26
N ALA A 18 -12.80 19.93 4.15
CA ALA A 18 -13.74 18.82 4.02
C ALA A 18 -13.17 17.49 4.54
N ILE A 19 -11.87 17.42 4.86
CA ILE A 19 -11.26 16.20 5.40
C ILE A 19 -11.82 15.90 6.79
N ARG A 20 -12.19 14.65 6.99
CA ARG A 20 -12.66 14.08 8.25
C ARG A 20 -11.74 12.94 8.67
N TYR A 21 -11.92 12.42 9.89
CA TYR A 21 -11.08 11.37 10.43
C TYR A 21 -11.92 10.22 10.99
N ALA A 22 -11.51 8.99 10.69
CA ALA A 22 -12.02 7.77 11.29
C ALA A 22 -10.98 7.17 12.23
N GLY A 23 -11.45 6.48 13.28
CA GLY A 23 -10.60 5.88 14.30
C GLY A 23 -9.91 6.89 15.22
N ARG A 24 -9.27 6.36 16.25
CA ARG A 24 -8.46 7.11 17.21
C ARG A 24 -7.42 6.18 17.82
N ASP A 25 -6.31 6.74 18.28
CA ASP A 25 -5.24 5.99 18.96
C ASP A 25 -4.76 4.77 18.17
N LEU A 26 -4.83 4.83 16.83
CA LEU A 26 -4.28 3.84 15.94
C LEU A 26 -2.74 3.95 15.97
N GLN A 27 -2.06 2.85 15.67
CA GLN A 27 -0.61 2.87 15.52
C GLN A 27 -0.24 2.43 14.11
N ARG A 28 0.27 3.39 13.34
CA ARG A 28 0.71 3.14 11.97
C ARG A 28 -0.41 2.48 11.12
N PRO A 29 -1.58 3.13 10.94
CA PRO A 29 -2.65 2.63 10.09
C PRO A 29 -2.22 2.74 8.61
N GLU A 30 -1.28 1.90 8.22
CA GLU A 30 -0.64 1.98 6.91
C GLU A 30 -1.62 1.57 5.82
N CYS A 31 -2.17 0.35 5.88
CA CYS A 31 -3.14 -0.14 4.91
C CYS A 31 -4.54 -0.23 5.53
N ILE A 32 -5.54 0.06 4.72
CA ILE A 32 -6.95 0.07 5.12
C ILE A 32 -7.75 -0.78 4.15
N LEU A 33 -8.54 -1.73 4.66
CA LEU A 33 -9.58 -2.40 3.91
C LEU A 33 -10.93 -1.79 4.27
N ALA A 34 -11.73 -1.47 3.27
CA ALA A 34 -13.10 -1.01 3.46
C ALA A 34 -14.07 -2.13 3.04
N GLU A 35 -15.06 -2.41 3.86
CA GLU A 35 -16.15 -3.31 3.54
C GLU A 35 -17.42 -2.51 3.18
N ARG A 36 -18.32 -3.14 2.42
CA ARG A 36 -19.52 -2.48 1.88
C ARG A 36 -20.48 -1.97 2.96
N ASP A 37 -20.46 -2.57 4.15
CA ASP A 37 -21.27 -2.14 5.30
C ASP A 37 -20.69 -0.93 6.05
N GLY A 38 -19.57 -0.37 5.55
CA GLY A 38 -18.87 0.76 6.15
C GLY A 38 -17.84 0.36 7.21
N THR A 39 -17.63 -0.93 7.46
CA THR A 39 -16.56 -1.39 8.34
C THR A 39 -15.20 -1.14 7.70
N LEU A 40 -14.25 -0.61 8.47
CA LEU A 40 -12.85 -0.48 8.10
C LEU A 40 -11.99 -1.45 8.92
N TRP A 41 -10.94 -1.96 8.29
CA TRP A 41 -9.88 -2.72 8.93
C TRP A 41 -8.56 -2.05 8.60
N ALA A 42 -7.90 -1.53 9.62
CA ALA A 42 -6.62 -0.84 9.47
C ALA A 42 -5.50 -1.71 10.02
N ALA A 43 -4.38 -1.78 9.30
CA ALA A 43 -3.14 -2.33 9.85
C ALA A 43 -2.78 -1.59 11.14
N ASP A 44 -2.20 -2.29 12.12
CA ASP A 44 -1.85 -1.69 13.40
C ASP A 44 -0.52 -2.26 13.91
N ALA A 45 0.44 -1.38 14.16
CA ALA A 45 1.79 -1.75 14.57
C ALA A 45 1.87 -2.38 15.98
N ARG A 46 0.76 -2.46 16.70
CA ARG A 46 0.66 -3.27 17.93
C ARG A 46 0.64 -4.78 17.63
N GLY A 47 0.61 -5.16 16.37
CA GLY A 47 0.57 -6.55 15.91
C GLY A 47 -0.84 -7.04 15.67
N GLY A 48 -1.41 -6.70 14.51
CA GLY A 48 -2.74 -7.08 14.10
C GLY A 48 -3.45 -5.99 13.31
N VAL A 49 -4.74 -5.85 13.52
CA VAL A 49 -5.57 -4.85 12.83
C VAL A 49 -6.52 -4.18 13.83
N THR A 50 -6.88 -2.93 13.52
CA THR A 50 -7.99 -2.28 14.21
C THR A 50 -9.23 -2.29 13.32
N ARG A 51 -10.32 -2.90 13.81
CA ARG A 51 -11.65 -2.85 13.20
C ARG A 51 -12.37 -1.59 13.66
N ILE A 52 -12.93 -0.84 12.71
CA ILE A 52 -13.75 0.35 12.95
C ILE A 52 -15.08 0.11 12.25
N ALA A 53 -16.16 -0.02 13.02
CA ALA A 53 -17.50 -0.21 12.47
C ALA A 53 -18.06 1.11 11.90
N ALA A 54 -19.11 1.03 11.09
CA ALA A 54 -19.75 2.20 10.46
C ALA A 54 -20.27 3.25 11.49
N ASP A 55 -20.61 2.82 12.71
CA ASP A 55 -21.02 3.69 13.83
C ASP A 55 -19.83 4.31 14.58
N GLY A 56 -18.60 4.05 14.15
CA GLY A 56 -17.37 4.51 14.79
C GLY A 56 -16.90 3.65 15.96
N THR A 57 -17.61 2.57 16.31
CA THR A 57 -17.14 1.62 17.33
C THR A 57 -15.85 0.97 16.88
N GLN A 58 -14.82 1.05 17.71
CA GLN A 58 -13.49 0.61 17.39
C GLN A 58 -13.04 -0.55 18.28
N ARG A 59 -12.38 -1.55 17.70
CA ARG A 59 -11.79 -2.68 18.41
C ARG A 59 -10.45 -3.06 17.79
N PHE A 60 -9.41 -3.09 18.60
CA PHE A 60 -8.14 -3.72 18.21
C PHE A 60 -8.28 -5.25 18.25
N VAL A 61 -7.84 -5.92 17.20
CA VAL A 61 -7.78 -7.38 17.07
C VAL A 61 -6.31 -7.77 16.93
N GLY A 62 -5.70 -8.12 18.06
CA GLY A 62 -4.31 -8.55 18.11
C GLY A 62 -4.11 -9.92 17.48
N GLN A 63 -2.97 -10.11 16.82
CA GLN A 63 -2.55 -11.40 16.31
C GLN A 63 -2.29 -12.37 17.46
N ARG A 64 -2.83 -13.56 17.37
CA ARG A 64 -2.59 -14.67 18.30
C ARG A 64 -2.04 -15.82 17.48
N ALA A 65 -0.73 -15.98 17.53
CA ALA A 65 -0.04 -17.09 16.88
C ALA A 65 0.41 -18.13 17.90
N ASP A 66 0.62 -19.36 17.43
CA ASP A 66 1.19 -20.44 18.22
C ASP A 66 2.65 -20.20 18.58
N THR A 67 3.33 -19.31 17.87
CA THR A 67 4.67 -18.81 18.15
C THR A 67 4.58 -17.36 18.65
N ALA A 68 5.23 -17.05 19.77
CA ALA A 68 5.27 -15.71 20.32
C ALA A 68 5.93 -14.74 19.32
N PHE A 69 5.17 -13.82 18.78
CA PHE A 69 5.75 -12.69 18.05
C PHE A 69 6.45 -11.77 19.04
N ALA A 70 7.72 -11.48 18.79
CA ALA A 70 8.40 -10.40 19.50
C ALA A 70 7.75 -9.07 19.06
N SER A 71 6.77 -8.59 19.82
CA SER A 71 6.26 -7.25 19.62
C SER A 71 7.21 -6.25 20.24
N VAL A 72 7.83 -5.41 19.44
CA VAL A 72 8.41 -4.16 19.94
C VAL A 72 7.25 -3.18 20.04
N ASP A 73 7.01 -2.66 21.24
CA ASP A 73 6.02 -1.59 21.40
C ASP A 73 6.49 -0.34 20.65
N ALA A 74 5.95 -0.17 19.44
CA ALA A 74 6.29 0.95 18.58
C ALA A 74 5.94 2.31 19.22
N ALA A 75 5.04 2.33 20.23
CA ALA A 75 4.70 3.55 20.95
C ALA A 75 5.79 3.96 21.94
N THR A 76 6.57 3.00 22.46
CA THR A 76 7.64 3.23 23.45
C THR A 76 9.06 3.18 22.86
N ALA A 77 9.21 2.82 21.57
CA ALA A 77 10.51 2.81 20.91
C ALA A 77 11.07 4.24 20.81
N GLU A 78 12.11 4.53 21.56
CA GLU A 78 12.76 5.85 21.58
C GLU A 78 13.48 6.15 20.25
N ALA A 79 14.03 5.13 19.59
CA ALA A 79 14.74 5.29 18.34
C ALA A 79 13.81 5.08 17.14
N PHE A 80 13.77 6.07 16.24
CA PHE A 80 13.06 6.02 14.97
C PHE A 80 13.34 4.72 14.18
N GLU A 81 14.61 4.33 14.10
CA GLU A 81 15.04 3.14 13.38
C GLU A 81 14.44 1.86 13.97
N THR A 82 14.40 1.72 15.29
CA THR A 82 13.81 0.57 15.99
C THR A 82 12.31 0.45 15.67
N LYS A 83 11.60 1.57 15.65
CA LYS A 83 10.16 1.63 15.37
C LYS A 83 9.77 1.08 13.99
N PHE A 84 10.64 1.20 13.00
CA PHE A 84 10.36 0.79 11.61
C PHE A 84 11.15 -0.43 11.14
N THR A 85 12.03 -0.99 11.98
CA THR A 85 12.90 -2.11 11.57
C THR A 85 12.76 -3.35 12.44
N GLN A 86 12.09 -3.25 13.59
CA GLN A 86 12.00 -4.36 14.57
C GLN A 86 10.55 -4.67 14.95
N GLY A 87 10.32 -5.92 15.31
CA GLY A 87 9.03 -6.42 15.75
C GLY A 87 8.04 -6.66 14.62
N THR A 88 6.78 -6.82 14.99
CA THR A 88 5.68 -6.99 14.02
C THR A 88 5.26 -5.65 13.44
N LEU A 89 5.18 -5.56 12.12
CA LEU A 89 4.75 -4.38 11.37
C LEU A 89 3.76 -4.80 10.29
N PRO A 90 2.48 -5.07 10.64
CA PRO A 90 1.44 -5.27 9.65
C PRO A 90 1.42 -4.10 8.66
N ASN A 91 1.53 -4.41 7.37
CA ASN A 91 1.66 -3.43 6.29
C ASN A 91 0.47 -3.56 5.35
N GLY A 92 0.62 -4.17 4.20
CA GLY A 92 -0.47 -4.40 3.27
C GLY A 92 -1.48 -5.43 3.78
N LEU A 93 -2.76 -5.20 3.50
CA LEU A 93 -3.86 -6.05 3.88
C LEU A 93 -4.69 -6.45 2.65
N ALA A 94 -5.21 -7.69 2.65
CA ALA A 94 -6.25 -8.14 1.73
C ALA A 94 -7.18 -9.14 2.42
N PHE A 95 -8.38 -9.37 1.90
CA PHE A 95 -9.18 -10.52 2.31
C PHE A 95 -8.91 -11.70 1.39
N ASN A 96 -8.71 -12.91 1.96
CA ASN A 96 -8.74 -14.14 1.20
C ASN A 96 -10.18 -14.53 0.79
N ALA A 97 -10.36 -15.66 0.12
CA ALA A 97 -11.67 -16.10 -0.33
C ALA A 97 -12.61 -16.45 0.84
N GLU A 98 -12.07 -16.88 1.95
CA GLU A 98 -12.78 -17.27 3.18
C GLU A 98 -13.12 -16.04 4.07
N GLY A 99 -12.69 -14.84 3.69
CA GLY A 99 -12.90 -13.59 4.43
C GLY A 99 -11.97 -13.41 5.64
N GLU A 100 -10.89 -14.21 5.73
CA GLU A 100 -9.79 -13.98 6.64
C GLU A 100 -8.88 -12.86 6.10
N ILE A 101 -8.11 -12.24 6.97
CA ILE A 101 -7.23 -11.12 6.62
C ILE A 101 -5.84 -11.67 6.29
N LEU A 102 -5.41 -11.46 5.05
CA LEU A 102 -4.02 -11.61 4.64
C LEU A 102 -3.25 -10.37 5.12
N ILE A 103 -2.11 -10.59 5.77
CA ILE A 103 -1.25 -9.53 6.30
C ILE A 103 0.14 -9.73 5.73
N SER A 104 0.59 -8.79 4.89
CA SER A 104 2.02 -8.68 4.62
C SER A 104 2.69 -8.03 5.81
N ASN A 105 3.42 -8.83 6.58
CA ASN A 105 4.08 -8.34 7.79
C ASN A 105 5.52 -7.95 7.45
N PHE A 106 5.71 -6.66 7.27
CA PHE A 106 7.00 -6.07 6.91
C PHE A 106 8.05 -6.23 8.01
N GLY A 107 7.60 -6.33 9.28
CA GLY A 107 8.49 -6.48 10.43
C GLY A 107 9.02 -7.90 10.59
N THR A 108 8.18 -8.92 10.36
CA THR A 108 8.52 -10.33 10.57
C THR A 108 8.96 -11.05 9.30
N ASP A 109 8.97 -10.35 8.13
CA ASP A 109 9.33 -10.93 6.84
C ASP A 109 8.44 -12.12 6.44
N CYS A 110 7.12 -11.97 6.66
CA CYS A 110 6.15 -13.03 6.42
C CYS A 110 4.88 -12.53 5.72
N LEU A 111 4.24 -13.41 4.96
CA LEU A 111 2.82 -13.33 4.68
C LEU A 111 2.08 -14.16 5.73
N GLU A 112 1.12 -13.55 6.38
CA GLU A 112 0.31 -14.17 7.43
C GLU A 112 -1.16 -14.20 7.04
N VAL A 113 -1.92 -15.14 7.63
CA VAL A 113 -3.38 -15.18 7.55
C VAL A 113 -3.94 -15.09 8.96
N MET A 114 -4.80 -14.13 9.18
CA MET A 114 -5.45 -13.87 10.46
C MET A 114 -6.96 -14.01 10.33
N ALA A 115 -7.55 -14.91 11.09
CA ALA A 115 -8.99 -14.96 11.25
C ALA A 115 -9.51 -13.68 11.93
N ARG A 116 -10.79 -13.34 11.73
CA ARG A 116 -11.39 -12.11 12.30
C ARG A 116 -11.41 -12.08 13.84
N ASP A 117 -11.13 -13.19 14.50
CA ASP A 117 -10.97 -13.31 15.95
C ASP A 117 -9.52 -13.14 16.43
N GLY A 118 -8.57 -12.97 15.51
CA GLY A 118 -7.14 -12.76 15.78
C GLY A 118 -6.28 -14.03 15.71
N ARG A 119 -6.84 -15.25 15.54
CA ARG A 119 -6.01 -16.45 15.31
C ARG A 119 -5.20 -16.27 14.04
N THR A 120 -3.89 -16.37 14.14
CA THR A 120 -2.96 -16.06 13.07
C THR A 120 -2.02 -17.23 12.80
N ARG A 121 -1.75 -17.47 11.52
CA ARG A 121 -0.75 -18.46 11.07
C ARG A 121 0.11 -17.84 9.97
N THR A 122 1.36 -18.22 9.92
CA THR A 122 2.24 -17.89 8.81
C THR A 122 1.80 -18.68 7.57
N LEU A 123 1.60 -17.99 6.45
CA LEU A 123 1.33 -18.60 5.16
C LEU A 123 2.63 -18.79 4.36
N VAL A 124 3.48 -17.76 4.34
CA VAL A 124 4.78 -17.76 3.64
C VAL A 124 5.82 -16.98 4.43
N ASP A 125 6.99 -17.58 4.62
CA ASP A 125 8.18 -16.94 5.18
C ASP A 125 9.44 -17.23 4.32
N ARG A 126 9.32 -18.11 3.34
CA ARG A 126 10.39 -18.54 2.45
C ARG A 126 9.91 -18.68 1.02
N ILE A 127 10.79 -18.46 0.06
CA ILE A 127 10.59 -18.74 -1.36
C ILE A 127 11.90 -19.32 -1.93
N ASP A 128 11.81 -20.40 -2.70
CA ASP A 128 12.95 -21.14 -3.25
C ASP A 128 14.00 -21.52 -2.19
N GLY A 129 13.52 -21.89 -0.99
CA GLY A 129 14.36 -22.29 0.14
C GLY A 129 15.05 -21.15 0.89
N MET A 130 14.91 -19.90 0.43
CA MET A 130 15.51 -18.71 1.06
C MET A 130 14.45 -17.90 1.85
N PRO A 131 14.85 -17.15 2.90
CA PRO A 131 13.95 -16.17 3.51
C PRO A 131 13.33 -15.26 2.46
N ILE A 132 12.02 -15.00 2.58
CA ILE A 132 11.26 -14.24 1.58
C ILE A 132 11.75 -12.78 1.49
N GLY A 133 12.14 -12.16 2.60
CA GLY A 133 12.51 -10.74 2.70
C GLY A 133 11.35 -9.86 3.14
N LYS A 134 11.46 -8.56 2.95
CA LYS A 134 10.49 -7.55 3.40
C LYS A 134 9.20 -7.62 2.60
N VAL A 135 8.24 -8.46 3.05
CA VAL A 135 6.91 -8.56 2.44
C VAL A 135 6.16 -7.25 2.69
N ASN A 136 5.90 -6.49 1.64
CA ASN A 136 5.34 -5.15 1.75
C ASN A 136 3.82 -5.14 1.54
N PHE A 137 3.35 -5.72 0.45
CA PHE A 137 1.95 -5.66 0.08
C PHE A 137 1.39 -7.01 -0.37
N VAL A 138 0.08 -7.18 -0.23
CA VAL A 138 -0.67 -8.35 -0.67
C VAL A 138 -1.94 -7.92 -1.39
N LEU A 139 -2.23 -8.59 -2.51
CA LEU A 139 -3.44 -8.38 -3.30
C LEU A 139 -4.06 -9.72 -3.66
N ARG A 140 -5.38 -9.86 -3.59
CA ARG A 140 -6.13 -10.97 -4.17
C ARG A 140 -6.84 -10.50 -5.44
N ASP A 141 -6.72 -11.26 -6.52
CA ASP A 141 -7.42 -11.00 -7.78
C ASP A 141 -8.72 -11.81 -7.93
N ARG A 142 -9.44 -11.61 -9.04
CA ARG A 142 -10.72 -12.28 -9.33
C ARG A 142 -10.60 -13.78 -9.54
N ARG A 143 -9.40 -14.29 -9.84
CA ARG A 143 -9.10 -15.73 -9.95
C ARG A 143 -8.62 -16.33 -8.62
N ASN A 144 -8.71 -15.56 -7.52
CA ASN A 144 -8.22 -15.93 -6.19
C ASN A 144 -6.70 -16.15 -6.10
N ARG A 145 -5.92 -15.63 -7.06
CA ARG A 145 -4.47 -15.59 -6.94
C ARG A 145 -4.09 -14.54 -5.90
N ILE A 146 -3.08 -14.86 -5.10
CA ILE A 146 -2.52 -13.96 -4.09
C ILE A 146 -1.21 -13.40 -4.65
N TRP A 147 -1.17 -12.11 -4.90
CA TRP A 147 -0.01 -11.38 -5.37
C TRP A 147 0.71 -10.76 -4.18
N LEU A 148 2.03 -10.90 -4.15
CA LEU A 148 2.90 -10.40 -3.10
C LEU A 148 3.94 -9.47 -3.69
N THR A 149 4.21 -8.38 -2.99
CA THR A 149 5.40 -7.57 -3.23
C THR A 149 6.41 -7.79 -2.12
N VAL A 150 7.67 -7.90 -2.49
CA VAL A 150 8.79 -7.92 -1.56
C VAL A 150 9.71 -6.76 -1.90
N SER A 151 9.83 -5.81 -0.98
CA SER A 151 10.58 -4.59 -1.22
C SER A 151 12.07 -4.85 -1.40
N THR A 152 12.64 -5.73 -0.57
CA THR A 152 14.07 -6.06 -0.57
C THR A 152 14.33 -7.29 0.30
N ARG A 153 15.45 -7.98 0.03
CA ARG A 153 16.03 -8.99 0.93
C ARG A 153 17.12 -8.42 1.85
N VAL A 154 17.49 -7.15 1.67
CA VAL A 154 18.50 -6.49 2.50
C VAL A 154 17.94 -6.18 3.88
N ASN A 155 18.66 -6.51 4.92
CA ASN A 155 18.33 -6.18 6.31
C ASN A 155 19.51 -5.44 6.97
N PRO A 156 19.33 -4.26 7.56
CA PRO A 156 18.07 -3.52 7.65
C PRO A 156 17.62 -2.94 6.29
N TRP A 157 16.32 -2.88 6.07
CA TRP A 157 15.73 -2.38 4.80
C TRP A 157 16.13 -0.94 4.47
N THR A 158 16.44 -0.13 5.48
CA THR A 158 16.90 1.26 5.33
C THR A 158 18.18 1.35 4.50
N ALA A 159 19.05 0.34 4.56
CA ALA A 159 20.25 0.26 3.74
C ALA A 159 19.91 0.02 2.25
N ALA A 160 18.86 -0.75 1.97
CA ALA A 160 18.38 -0.95 0.59
C ALA A 160 17.78 0.33 0.02
N ALA A 161 16.95 1.01 0.80
CA ALA A 161 16.33 2.28 0.41
C ALA A 161 17.37 3.36 0.13
N ALA A 162 18.35 3.55 1.03
CA ALA A 162 19.41 4.54 0.87
C ALA A 162 20.31 4.29 -0.35
N ARG A 163 20.60 3.02 -0.65
CA ARG A 163 21.46 2.63 -1.79
C ARG A 163 20.67 2.44 -3.09
N ARG A 164 19.33 2.57 -3.06
CA ARG A 164 18.43 2.30 -4.18
C ARG A 164 18.66 0.91 -4.79
N VAL A 165 18.77 -0.10 -3.91
CA VAL A 165 19.00 -1.48 -4.32
C VAL A 165 17.85 -1.95 -5.20
N LYS A 166 18.17 -2.71 -6.25
CA LYS A 166 17.21 -3.20 -7.24
C LYS A 166 16.97 -4.70 -7.06
N ASP A 167 16.58 -5.12 -5.85
CA ASP A 167 16.34 -6.52 -5.50
C ASP A 167 14.87 -6.82 -5.13
N GLY A 168 13.98 -5.82 -5.28
CA GLY A 168 12.56 -5.99 -5.11
C GLY A 168 11.96 -6.93 -6.16
N TYR A 169 10.91 -7.67 -5.79
CA TYR A 169 10.27 -8.62 -6.67
C TYR A 169 8.78 -8.78 -6.41
N ILE A 170 8.10 -9.40 -7.37
CA ILE A 170 6.69 -9.81 -7.30
C ILE A 170 6.62 -11.33 -7.27
N ALA A 171 5.89 -11.88 -6.31
CA ALA A 171 5.55 -13.29 -6.27
C ALA A 171 4.03 -13.49 -6.37
N VAL A 172 3.63 -14.68 -6.79
CA VAL A 172 2.22 -15.08 -6.85
C VAL A 172 2.04 -16.45 -6.21
N ILE A 173 0.92 -16.61 -5.54
CA ILE A 173 0.40 -17.90 -5.07
C ILE A 173 -0.86 -18.21 -5.86
N ASP A 174 -0.86 -19.30 -6.59
CA ASP A 174 -2.00 -19.81 -7.34
C ASP A 174 -2.01 -21.35 -7.33
N GLU A 175 -2.75 -21.98 -8.22
CA GLU A 175 -2.82 -23.45 -8.37
C GLU A 175 -1.48 -24.11 -8.72
N HIS A 176 -0.52 -23.34 -9.24
CA HIS A 176 0.85 -23.80 -9.52
C HIS A 176 1.82 -23.56 -8.35
N GLY A 177 1.31 -23.09 -7.21
CA GLY A 177 2.08 -22.81 -6.01
C GLY A 177 2.68 -21.40 -5.96
N LEU A 178 3.54 -21.19 -4.96
CA LEU A 178 4.28 -19.93 -4.77
C LEU A 178 5.46 -19.84 -5.72
N ARG A 179 5.59 -18.74 -6.45
CA ARG A 179 6.74 -18.47 -7.33
C ARG A 179 6.99 -16.98 -7.56
N VAL A 180 8.23 -16.62 -7.85
CA VAL A 180 8.57 -15.28 -8.34
C VAL A 180 8.12 -15.16 -9.79
N VAL A 181 7.45 -14.07 -10.15
CA VAL A 181 6.95 -13.81 -11.52
C VAL A 181 7.58 -12.58 -12.16
N ALA A 182 8.18 -11.69 -11.38
CA ALA A 182 9.00 -10.58 -11.86
C ALA A 182 9.95 -10.12 -10.76
N GLU A 183 11.13 -9.65 -11.14
CA GLU A 183 12.18 -9.19 -10.21
C GLU A 183 12.92 -7.96 -10.75
N GLY A 184 13.82 -7.42 -9.96
CA GLY A 184 14.65 -6.30 -10.35
C GLY A 184 13.90 -4.97 -10.29
N PHE A 185 13.18 -4.72 -9.20
CA PHE A 185 12.50 -3.46 -8.91
C PHE A 185 13.21 -2.67 -7.81
N HIS A 186 13.03 -1.37 -7.83
CA HIS A 186 13.56 -0.46 -6.83
C HIS A 186 12.60 -0.32 -5.64
N PHE A 187 12.70 -1.20 -4.64
CA PHE A 187 11.89 -1.18 -3.44
C PHE A 187 10.39 -1.24 -3.79
N THR A 188 9.92 -2.43 -4.22
CA THR A 188 8.51 -2.64 -4.55
C THR A 188 7.62 -2.34 -3.35
N ASN A 189 6.54 -1.59 -3.60
CA ASN A 189 5.53 -1.26 -2.61
C ASN A 189 4.17 -1.82 -3.04
N GLU A 190 3.10 -1.03 -3.13
CA GLU A 190 1.80 -1.55 -3.51
C GLU A 190 1.72 -1.96 -4.99
N VAL A 191 0.80 -2.86 -5.26
CA VAL A 191 0.40 -3.26 -6.60
C VAL A 191 -1.10 -3.17 -6.77
N ARG A 192 -1.55 -2.86 -7.99
CA ARG A 192 -2.98 -2.93 -8.37
C ARG A 192 -3.11 -3.47 -9.78
N LEU A 193 -4.17 -4.23 -9.99
CA LEU A 193 -4.62 -4.62 -11.31
C LEU A 193 -5.57 -3.57 -11.87
N ASP A 194 -5.53 -3.36 -13.19
CA ASP A 194 -6.52 -2.54 -13.86
C ASP A 194 -7.91 -3.21 -13.85
N ALA A 195 -8.94 -2.50 -14.33
CA ALA A 195 -10.32 -2.98 -14.29
C ALA A 195 -10.56 -4.29 -15.06
N ARG A 196 -9.68 -4.65 -16.00
CA ARG A 196 -9.76 -5.90 -16.78
C ARG A 196 -8.85 -7.00 -16.27
N GLU A 197 -7.96 -6.67 -15.31
CA GLU A 197 -6.87 -7.53 -14.84
C GLU A 197 -5.94 -7.97 -15.98
N GLU A 198 -5.72 -7.05 -16.95
CA GLU A 198 -4.77 -7.24 -18.04
C GLU A 198 -3.38 -6.72 -17.71
N TRP A 199 -3.29 -5.71 -16.82
CA TRP A 199 -2.07 -5.07 -16.39
C TRP A 199 -1.95 -5.00 -14.88
N LEU A 200 -0.76 -5.36 -14.38
CA LEU A 200 -0.36 -5.14 -12.99
C LEU A 200 0.47 -3.86 -12.92
N TYR A 201 0.03 -2.91 -12.11
CA TYR A 201 0.74 -1.67 -11.81
C TYR A 201 1.52 -1.85 -10.52
N ILE A 202 2.79 -1.49 -10.54
CA ILE A 202 3.78 -1.80 -9.51
C ILE A 202 4.43 -0.49 -9.06
N VAL A 203 4.36 -0.21 -7.78
CA VAL A 203 5.03 0.95 -7.18
C VAL A 203 6.51 0.63 -6.96
N GLU A 204 7.39 1.51 -7.45
CA GLU A 204 8.83 1.49 -7.15
C GLU A 204 9.20 2.72 -6.32
N THR A 205 9.19 2.58 -4.98
CA THR A 205 9.33 3.72 -4.04
C THR A 205 10.64 4.46 -4.22
N THR A 206 11.77 3.76 -4.30
CA THR A 206 13.09 4.39 -4.49
C THR A 206 13.45 4.61 -5.96
N GLY A 207 12.67 4.06 -6.89
CA GLY A 207 12.70 4.33 -8.31
C GLY A 207 11.88 5.56 -8.73
N PRO A 208 11.23 6.24 -7.84
CA PRO A 208 10.08 7.16 -7.74
C PRO A 208 9.16 7.20 -8.99
N HIS A 209 8.74 6.03 -9.46
CA HIS A 209 7.82 5.89 -10.59
C HIS A 209 6.88 4.68 -10.40
N ILE A 210 5.91 4.56 -11.30
CA ILE A 210 5.06 3.39 -11.43
C ILE A 210 5.52 2.57 -12.64
N THR A 211 5.80 1.31 -12.43
CA THR A 211 5.98 0.32 -13.51
C THR A 211 4.67 -0.41 -13.74
N ARG A 212 4.35 -0.76 -14.98
CA ARG A 212 3.29 -1.73 -15.26
C ARG A 212 3.81 -2.88 -16.09
N MET A 213 3.19 -4.05 -15.89
CA MET A 213 3.50 -5.26 -16.64
C MET A 213 2.20 -5.95 -17.07
N ARG A 214 2.20 -6.53 -18.25
CA ARG A 214 1.05 -7.25 -18.77
C ARG A 214 0.96 -8.65 -18.16
N LEU A 215 -0.26 -9.08 -17.84
CA LEU A 215 -0.52 -10.46 -17.45
C LEU A 215 -0.59 -11.35 -18.69
N ASP A 216 0.29 -12.34 -18.77
CA ASP A 216 0.25 -13.41 -19.77
C ASP A 216 -0.24 -14.69 -19.10
N GLU A 217 -1.46 -15.10 -19.43
CA GLU A 217 -2.12 -16.28 -18.88
C GLU A 217 -2.05 -17.49 -19.82
N SER A 218 -1.30 -17.38 -20.93
CA SER A 218 -1.19 -18.44 -21.93
C SER A 218 -0.20 -19.55 -21.54
N ALA A 219 0.64 -19.31 -20.51
CA ALA A 219 1.66 -20.24 -20.12
C ALA A 219 1.10 -21.42 -19.29
N ALA A 220 1.50 -22.64 -19.63
CA ALA A 220 1.10 -23.86 -18.91
C ALA A 220 1.60 -23.87 -17.44
N ALA A 221 2.62 -23.07 -17.11
CA ALA A 221 3.18 -22.94 -15.77
C ALA A 221 2.51 -21.84 -14.91
N GLY A 222 1.35 -21.36 -15.32
CA GLY A 222 0.60 -20.30 -14.66
C GLY A 222 0.92 -18.90 -15.17
N VAL A 223 0.33 -17.88 -14.56
CA VAL A 223 0.48 -16.49 -14.98
C VAL A 223 1.93 -16.02 -14.98
N ARG A 224 2.31 -15.25 -16.00
CA ARG A 224 3.59 -14.54 -16.10
C ARG A 224 3.34 -13.05 -16.28
N LEU A 225 4.34 -12.24 -15.96
CA LEU A 225 4.36 -10.81 -16.22
C LEU A 225 5.31 -10.50 -17.37
N THR A 226 4.80 -9.79 -18.38
CA THR A 226 5.52 -9.40 -19.62
C THR A 226 5.41 -7.89 -19.86
N ASP A 227 6.01 -7.40 -20.92
CA ASP A 227 5.86 -6.02 -21.40
C ASP A 227 6.09 -4.96 -20.32
N ARG A 228 7.23 -5.07 -19.61
CA ARG A 228 7.60 -4.12 -18.54
C ARG A 228 7.83 -2.72 -19.09
N GLU A 229 7.06 -1.75 -18.60
CA GLU A 229 7.18 -0.34 -18.98
C GLU A 229 6.88 0.60 -17.83
N VAL A 230 7.42 1.82 -17.85
CA VAL A 230 7.07 2.90 -16.91
C VAL A 230 5.73 3.51 -17.34
N PHE A 231 4.80 3.63 -16.38
CA PHE A 231 3.51 4.28 -16.59
C PHE A 231 3.50 5.69 -16.03
N GLY A 232 3.28 6.69 -16.90
CA GLY A 232 3.31 8.09 -16.54
C GLY A 232 4.74 8.67 -16.48
N PRO A 233 5.00 9.71 -15.67
CA PRO A 233 6.30 10.32 -15.54
C PRO A 233 7.34 9.36 -14.96
N SER A 234 8.58 9.44 -15.45
CA SER A 234 9.71 8.67 -14.90
C SER A 234 10.12 9.09 -13.49
N HIS A 235 9.59 10.24 -13.02
CA HIS A 235 9.76 10.75 -11.65
C HIS A 235 8.49 11.46 -11.20
N LEU A 236 7.85 10.94 -10.16
CA LEU A 236 6.56 11.45 -9.67
C LEU A 236 6.64 12.70 -8.78
N GLY A 237 7.85 13.11 -8.39
CA GLY A 237 8.04 14.27 -7.52
C GLY A 237 8.21 13.92 -6.04
N GLY A 238 8.15 12.64 -5.70
CA GLY A 238 8.36 12.07 -4.37
C GLY A 238 8.31 10.55 -4.43
N PRO A 239 8.61 9.84 -3.34
CA PRO A 239 8.55 8.38 -3.29
C PRO A 239 7.09 7.90 -3.31
N PRO A 240 6.65 7.16 -4.35
CA PRO A 240 5.30 6.58 -4.37
C PRO A 240 5.18 5.43 -3.37
N ASP A 241 3.97 5.22 -2.82
CA ASP A 241 3.69 4.20 -1.82
C ASP A 241 2.40 3.44 -2.13
N GLY A 242 1.23 3.99 -1.80
CA GLY A 242 -0.06 3.38 -2.04
C GLY A 242 -0.69 3.79 -3.37
N ILE A 243 -1.38 2.86 -4.01
CA ILE A 243 -2.10 3.12 -5.25
C ILE A 243 -3.51 2.52 -5.26
N ALA A 244 -4.46 3.18 -5.92
CA ALA A 244 -5.79 2.67 -6.16
C ALA A 244 -6.36 3.20 -7.47
N PHE A 245 -7.11 2.38 -8.20
CA PHE A 245 -7.84 2.84 -9.38
C PHE A 245 -9.20 3.42 -9.01
N ASP A 246 -9.61 4.46 -9.73
CA ASP A 246 -11.00 4.85 -9.80
C ASP A 246 -11.72 4.20 -11.01
N SER A 247 -13.03 4.34 -11.07
CA SER A 247 -13.86 3.71 -12.12
C SER A 247 -13.71 4.37 -13.51
N PHE A 248 -13.09 5.55 -13.59
CA PHE A 248 -12.73 6.18 -14.84
C PHE A 248 -11.42 5.63 -15.40
N GLY A 249 -10.60 5.01 -14.54
CA GLY A 249 -9.30 4.46 -14.88
C GLY A 249 -8.12 5.36 -14.49
N ASN A 250 -8.34 6.41 -13.69
CA ASN A 250 -7.22 7.13 -13.10
C ASN A 250 -6.59 6.28 -11.99
N LEU A 251 -5.27 6.26 -11.94
CA LEU A 251 -4.50 5.63 -10.88
C LEU A 251 -4.11 6.68 -9.83
N TRP A 252 -4.77 6.66 -8.69
CA TRP A 252 -4.44 7.52 -7.57
C TRP A 252 -3.20 6.96 -6.86
N CYS A 253 -2.32 7.83 -6.41
CA CYS A 253 -1.05 7.44 -5.80
C CYS A 253 -0.66 8.41 -4.69
N THR A 254 -0.30 7.87 -3.53
CA THR A 254 0.31 8.62 -2.44
C THR A 254 1.81 8.75 -2.66
N LEU A 255 2.37 9.89 -2.27
CA LEU A 255 3.82 10.11 -2.23
C LEU A 255 4.22 10.23 -0.76
N VAL A 256 4.70 9.11 -0.20
CA VAL A 256 5.07 8.99 1.22
C VAL A 256 6.23 9.95 1.57
N MET A 257 6.30 10.36 2.82
CA MET A 257 7.30 11.30 3.37
C MET A 257 7.16 12.74 2.88
N VAL A 258 6.70 12.97 1.65
CA VAL A 258 6.39 14.33 1.16
C VAL A 258 4.90 14.65 1.23
N ASP A 259 4.09 13.66 1.57
CA ASP A 259 2.66 13.77 1.87
C ASP A 259 1.85 14.50 0.79
N GLN A 260 2.00 14.00 -0.43
CA GLN A 260 1.19 14.42 -1.56
C GLN A 260 0.29 13.25 -2.03
N LEU A 261 -0.91 13.59 -2.47
CA LEU A 261 -1.79 12.69 -3.21
C LEU A 261 -1.85 13.17 -4.66
N ILE A 262 -1.50 12.29 -5.58
CA ILE A 262 -1.56 12.52 -7.01
C ILE A 262 -2.50 11.52 -7.68
N ALA A 263 -2.87 11.77 -8.93
CA ALA A 263 -3.44 10.76 -9.81
C ALA A 263 -2.73 10.78 -11.16
N LEU A 264 -2.59 9.62 -11.78
CA LEU A 264 -2.20 9.46 -13.17
C LEU A 264 -3.46 9.17 -14.00
N THR A 265 -3.72 9.97 -15.03
CA THR A 265 -4.84 9.70 -15.94
C THR A 265 -4.62 8.38 -16.70
N PRO A 266 -5.64 7.82 -17.40
CA PRO A 266 -5.44 6.66 -18.27
C PRO A 266 -4.33 6.83 -19.32
N GLN A 267 -3.98 8.09 -19.65
CA GLN A 267 -2.88 8.44 -20.57
C GLN A 267 -1.54 8.62 -19.84
N GLY A 268 -1.50 8.54 -18.51
CA GLY A 268 -0.31 8.73 -17.69
C GLY A 268 -0.03 10.19 -17.29
N ASP A 269 -0.93 11.13 -17.56
CA ASP A 269 -0.75 12.53 -17.15
C ASP A 269 -0.94 12.69 -15.64
N LYS A 270 0.03 13.34 -14.99
CA LYS A 270 -0.02 13.56 -13.54
C LYS A 270 -0.96 14.72 -13.16
N ARG A 271 -1.81 14.50 -12.15
CA ARG A 271 -2.64 15.51 -11.48
C ARG A 271 -2.26 15.54 -9.99
N LEU A 272 -2.07 16.71 -9.42
CA LEU A 272 -1.90 16.90 -7.98
C LEU A 272 -3.29 17.09 -7.36
N LEU A 273 -3.69 16.23 -6.44
CA LEU A 273 -5.02 16.24 -5.82
C LEU A 273 -5.00 16.82 -4.40
N LEU A 274 -3.92 16.56 -3.64
CA LEU A 274 -3.70 17.10 -2.30
C LEU A 274 -2.20 17.33 -2.11
N ASP A 275 -1.85 18.51 -1.64
CA ASP A 275 -0.49 18.83 -1.20
C ASP A 275 -0.51 19.15 0.29
N ASP A 276 -0.07 18.19 1.12
CA ASP A 276 0.14 18.39 2.56
C ASP A 276 1.63 18.45 2.92
N SER A 277 2.48 18.65 1.91
CA SER A 277 3.94 18.70 2.09
C SER A 277 4.37 19.82 3.03
N ASN A 278 5.44 19.58 3.78
CA ASN A 278 6.08 20.58 4.61
C ASN A 278 7.07 21.43 3.78
N GLY A 279 6.58 22.08 2.71
CA GLY A 279 7.27 23.11 1.95
C GLY A 279 8.73 22.83 1.58
N GLU A 280 9.67 23.60 2.13
CA GLU A 280 11.11 23.50 1.82
C GLU A 280 11.72 22.17 2.31
N PRO A 281 11.49 21.67 3.55
CA PRO A 281 11.97 20.37 3.98
C PRO A 281 11.59 19.21 3.05
N ALA A 282 10.36 19.18 2.52
CA ALA A 282 9.92 18.15 1.58
C ALA A 282 10.68 18.24 0.24
N ARG A 283 10.89 19.44 -0.30
CA ARG A 283 11.68 19.61 -1.52
C ARG A 283 13.15 19.19 -1.32
N ALA A 284 13.74 19.56 -0.18
CA ALA A 284 15.11 19.18 0.16
C ALA A 284 15.23 17.63 0.30
N LEU A 285 14.24 16.98 0.91
CA LEU A 285 14.22 15.52 1.01
C LEU A 285 14.23 14.87 -0.37
N VAL A 286 13.36 15.30 -1.28
CA VAL A 286 13.30 14.75 -2.65
C VAL A 286 14.66 14.85 -3.35
N GLN A 287 15.31 16.02 -3.25
CA GLN A 287 16.65 16.21 -3.83
C GLN A 287 17.69 15.28 -3.20
N ARG A 288 17.72 15.19 -1.87
CA ARG A 288 18.66 14.28 -1.16
C ARG A 288 18.40 12.82 -1.45
N MET A 289 17.16 12.41 -1.65
CA MET A 289 16.83 11.04 -2.09
C MET A 289 17.39 10.76 -3.49
N GLN A 290 17.31 11.72 -4.41
CA GLN A 290 17.90 11.60 -5.74
C GLN A 290 19.43 11.47 -5.66
N ASP A 291 20.05 12.24 -4.79
CA ASP A 291 21.51 12.27 -4.59
C ASP A 291 22.02 11.11 -3.73
N GLY A 292 21.12 10.30 -3.15
CA GLY A 292 21.48 9.20 -2.24
C GLY A 292 22.02 9.66 -0.89
N THR A 293 21.68 10.88 -0.45
CA THR A 293 22.17 11.51 0.78
C THR A 293 21.08 11.78 1.82
N ALA A 294 19.86 11.32 1.57
CA ALA A 294 18.72 11.49 2.50
C ALA A 294 18.98 10.79 3.83
N SER A 295 18.69 11.47 4.93
CA SER A 295 18.79 10.96 6.30
C SER A 295 17.40 10.71 6.91
N ALA A 296 17.36 9.98 8.04
CA ALA A 296 16.14 9.81 8.83
C ALA A 296 15.58 11.15 9.34
N GLU A 297 16.46 12.10 9.69
CA GLU A 297 16.06 13.44 10.12
C GLU A 297 15.40 14.24 8.99
N ASP A 298 15.90 14.12 7.76
CA ASP A 298 15.27 14.72 6.59
C ASP A 298 13.85 14.19 6.35
N MET A 299 13.67 12.85 6.47
CA MET A 299 12.38 12.19 6.35
C MET A 299 11.39 12.67 7.43
N GLN A 300 11.86 12.81 8.68
CA GLN A 300 11.03 13.29 9.79
C GLN A 300 10.61 14.75 9.64
N ARG A 301 11.42 15.61 9.02
CA ARG A 301 11.10 17.03 8.83
C ARG A 301 10.18 17.31 7.67
N ALA A 302 10.11 16.40 6.71
CA ALA A 302 9.42 16.63 5.43
C ALA A 302 7.92 16.41 5.49
N HIS A 303 7.41 15.67 6.49
CA HIS A 303 6.02 15.27 6.54
C HIS A 303 5.05 16.41 6.84
N GLY A 304 3.81 16.25 6.37
CA GLY A 304 2.67 17.12 6.66
C GLY A 304 1.93 16.73 7.95
N SER A 305 0.66 17.07 8.01
CA SER A 305 -0.17 16.95 9.21
C SER A 305 -1.47 16.17 9.03
N ILE A 306 -1.95 15.99 7.81
CA ILE A 306 -3.21 15.29 7.51
C ILE A 306 -3.02 13.78 7.66
N ALA A 307 -2.06 13.23 6.95
CA ALA A 307 -1.67 11.82 7.00
C ALA A 307 -0.12 11.75 7.00
N PRO A 308 0.55 12.05 8.14
CA PRO A 308 2.01 12.13 8.16
C PRO A 308 2.62 10.79 7.73
N TRP A 309 3.51 10.86 6.72
CA TRP A 309 3.97 9.74 5.91
C TRP A 309 2.79 9.01 5.27
N MET A 310 2.09 9.77 4.41
CA MET A 310 0.94 9.28 3.65
C MET A 310 1.30 8.02 2.86
N ALA A 311 0.72 6.89 3.25
CA ALA A 311 1.05 5.58 2.73
C ALA A 311 -0.05 5.05 1.79
N SER A 312 -0.88 4.15 2.24
CA SER A 312 -1.90 3.50 1.43
C SER A 312 -3.08 4.43 1.07
N ILE A 313 -3.82 4.04 0.05
CA ILE A 313 -5.09 4.67 -0.34
C ILE A 313 -6.13 3.59 -0.63
N THR A 314 -7.36 3.79 -0.13
CA THR A 314 -8.46 2.89 -0.44
C THR A 314 -9.77 3.66 -0.65
N PHE A 315 -10.61 3.14 -1.54
CA PHE A 315 -11.96 3.63 -1.77
C PHE A 315 -12.94 2.79 -0.95
N GLY A 316 -13.94 3.46 -0.37
CA GLY A 316 -15.01 2.84 0.39
C GLY A 316 -16.25 3.72 0.45
N GLY A 317 -17.07 3.54 1.49
CA GLY A 317 -18.38 4.15 1.55
C GLY A 317 -19.40 3.44 0.65
N PRO A 318 -20.70 3.74 0.77
CA PRO A 318 -21.75 2.98 0.09
C PRO A 318 -21.67 3.02 -1.45
N ASP A 319 -21.06 4.06 -1.99
CA ASP A 319 -20.91 4.35 -3.42
C ASP A 319 -19.46 4.33 -3.91
N LEU A 320 -18.51 3.84 -3.08
CA LEU A 320 -17.07 3.85 -3.35
C LEU A 320 -16.47 5.24 -3.61
N ARG A 321 -17.10 6.32 -3.13
CA ARG A 321 -16.59 7.69 -3.29
C ARG A 321 -15.86 8.23 -2.07
N THR A 322 -15.85 7.50 -0.97
CA THR A 322 -15.06 7.90 0.20
C THR A 322 -13.64 7.38 0.05
N VAL A 323 -12.69 8.30 -0.01
CA VAL A 323 -11.25 7.99 -0.06
C VAL A 323 -10.69 8.01 1.33
N TYR A 324 -10.06 6.94 1.77
CA TYR A 324 -9.34 6.80 3.02
C TYR A 324 -7.84 6.78 2.75
N LEU A 325 -7.07 7.51 3.54
CA LEU A 325 -5.61 7.58 3.42
C LEU A 325 -4.95 6.89 4.61
N GLY A 326 -4.03 5.98 4.30
CA GLY A 326 -3.15 5.37 5.28
C GLY A 326 -2.00 6.29 5.68
N SER A 327 -1.38 6.01 6.83
CA SER A 327 -0.27 6.80 7.35
C SER A 327 0.66 5.96 8.20
N LEU A 328 1.97 6.16 8.03
CA LEU A 328 2.96 5.45 8.83
C LEU A 328 3.21 6.10 10.21
N LEU A 329 2.85 7.37 10.37
CA LEU A 329 3.02 8.12 11.64
C LEU A 329 1.69 8.56 12.25
N GLY A 330 0.58 8.36 11.53
CA GLY A 330 -0.75 8.80 11.95
C GLY A 330 -1.37 7.92 13.04
N THR A 331 -2.29 8.51 13.78
CA THR A 331 -3.10 7.84 14.81
C THR A 331 -4.59 7.82 14.48
N ARG A 332 -4.96 8.30 13.28
CA ARG A 332 -6.30 8.38 12.73
C ARG A 332 -6.22 8.19 11.22
N ILE A 333 -7.33 7.84 10.60
CA ILE A 333 -7.47 7.65 9.16
C ILE A 333 -8.17 8.88 8.59
N PRO A 334 -7.49 9.79 7.87
CA PRO A 334 -8.16 10.88 7.17
C PRO A 334 -8.97 10.33 5.99
N TYR A 335 -10.13 10.95 5.74
CA TYR A 335 -10.97 10.62 4.59
C TYR A 335 -11.68 11.84 4.03
N PHE A 336 -12.02 11.77 2.74
CA PHE A 336 -12.75 12.81 2.01
C PHE A 336 -13.59 12.19 0.88
N GLN A 337 -14.43 13.01 0.22
CA GLN A 337 -15.25 12.56 -0.92
C GLN A 337 -14.55 12.80 -2.26
N SER A 338 -14.52 11.78 -3.09
CA SER A 338 -14.05 11.81 -4.47
C SER A 338 -15.17 12.17 -5.44
N PRO A 339 -14.88 12.91 -6.53
CA PRO A 339 -15.86 13.16 -7.60
C PRO A 339 -16.18 11.90 -8.43
N VAL A 340 -15.40 10.84 -8.29
CA VAL A 340 -15.52 9.59 -9.03
C VAL A 340 -15.44 8.40 -8.07
N ALA A 341 -16.21 7.35 -8.32
CA ALA A 341 -16.15 6.13 -7.52
C ALA A 341 -14.82 5.39 -7.74
N GLY A 342 -14.32 4.73 -6.71
CA GLY A 342 -13.19 3.81 -6.82
C GLY A 342 -13.55 2.56 -7.62
N LEU A 343 -12.52 1.88 -8.14
CA LEU A 343 -12.66 0.53 -8.66
C LEU A 343 -12.84 -0.44 -7.48
N PRO A 344 -13.94 -1.23 -7.43
CA PRO A 344 -14.18 -2.13 -6.32
C PRO A 344 -13.09 -3.19 -6.21
N MET A 345 -12.61 -3.44 -5.00
CA MET A 345 -11.75 -4.56 -4.69
C MET A 345 -12.54 -5.87 -4.75
N VAL A 346 -11.87 -6.99 -5.02
CA VAL A 346 -12.52 -8.32 -5.22
C VAL A 346 -13.45 -8.73 -4.06
N HIS A 347 -13.15 -8.30 -2.84
CA HIS A 347 -13.98 -8.60 -1.68
C HIS A 347 -15.24 -7.73 -1.55
N TRP A 348 -15.37 -6.66 -2.34
CA TRP A 348 -16.45 -5.68 -2.20
C TRP A 348 -17.84 -6.28 -2.42
N ASP A 349 -17.96 -7.17 -3.38
CA ASP A 349 -19.21 -7.86 -3.73
C ASP A 349 -19.28 -9.30 -3.23
N ALA A 350 -18.29 -9.74 -2.44
CA ALA A 350 -18.32 -11.08 -1.85
C ALA A 350 -19.48 -11.19 -0.86
N ALA A 351 -20.36 -12.15 -1.06
CA ALA A 351 -21.40 -12.48 -0.09
C ALA A 351 -20.73 -12.92 1.23
N ARG A 352 -21.17 -12.34 2.34
CA ARG A 352 -20.74 -12.71 3.70
C ARG A 352 -21.56 -13.86 4.24
#